data_0b9b5cbd7457f5872fcd98395ccaa504
#
_entry.id   0b9b5cbd7457f5872fcd98395ccaa504
#
_cell.length_a   1.000
_cell.length_b   1.000
_cell.length_c   1.000
_cell.angle_alpha   90.00
_cell.angle_beta   90.00
_cell.angle_gamma   90.00
#
_symmetry.space_group_name_H-M   'P 1'
#
loop_
_entity.id
_entity.type
_entity.pdbx_description
1 polymer ?
#
loop_
_entity_poly.entity_id
_entity_poly.type
_entity_poly.pdbx_seq_one_letter_code
_entity_poly.pdbx_strand_id
1 'polypeptide(L)'
;MNIQHIDTRHGTANQANFSNGNCQPYTGVPFGMNYFAPQTTDQKGSWWFHPDDHTFQGYRLTHQPSPWMGDFSYFVFTPINGLLPENTLFHAQSSYRPEESTFCPTHLTINQLRDGIRSTLIPSMYGGVLTIDYYKNESGLLFRFLVNIN
;
A
#
# COMPACT_ATOMS: atom_id res chain seq x y z
N MET A 1 17.32 17.05 11.38
CA MET A 1 16.07 16.23 11.42
C MET A 1 16.31 14.98 10.58
N ASN A 2 16.17 13.80 11.15
CA ASN A 2 16.39 12.57 10.38
C ASN A 2 15.06 12.15 9.75
N ILE A 3 14.97 12.15 8.43
CA ILE A 3 13.76 11.82 7.66
C ILE A 3 13.22 10.41 7.95
N GLN A 4 14.08 9.52 8.40
CA GLN A 4 13.70 8.15 8.78
C GLN A 4 12.78 8.08 10.02
N HIS A 5 12.67 9.15 10.79
CA HIS A 5 11.75 9.25 11.93
C HIS A 5 10.37 9.83 11.58
N ILE A 6 10.13 10.14 10.30
CA ILE A 6 8.83 10.61 9.85
C ILE A 6 7.94 9.40 9.56
N ASP A 7 6.88 9.26 10.32
CA ASP A 7 5.84 8.26 10.07
C ASP A 7 4.79 8.84 9.12
N THR A 8 4.67 8.27 7.94
CA THR A 8 3.72 8.75 6.92
C THR A 8 2.27 8.43 7.23
N ARG A 9 1.99 7.65 8.29
CA ARG A 9 0.62 7.39 8.74
C ARG A 9 0.00 8.59 9.48
N HIS A 10 0.76 9.63 9.77
CA HIS A 10 0.22 10.83 10.42
C HIS A 10 -0.91 11.44 9.59
N GLY A 11 -2.08 11.63 10.20
CA GLY A 11 -3.26 12.19 9.54
C GLY A 11 -4.03 11.20 8.65
N THR A 12 -3.79 9.90 8.74
CA THR A 12 -4.45 8.89 7.89
C THR A 12 -5.66 8.21 8.52
N ALA A 13 -6.03 8.52 9.77
CA ALA A 13 -7.25 8.04 10.39
C ALA A 13 -8.47 8.73 9.77
N ASN A 14 -8.78 8.38 8.52
CA ASN A 14 -9.81 9.02 7.72
C ASN A 14 -11.21 8.65 8.23
N GLN A 15 -12.06 9.67 8.37
CA GLN A 15 -13.46 9.50 8.72
C GLN A 15 -14.33 10.26 7.70
N ALA A 16 -15.11 9.52 6.92
CA ALA A 16 -15.95 10.07 5.87
C ALA A 16 -16.93 11.17 6.37
N ASN A 17 -17.42 11.04 7.62
CA ASN A 17 -18.42 11.96 8.17
C ASN A 17 -17.86 13.32 8.60
N PHE A 18 -16.56 13.41 8.88
CA PHE A 18 -15.98 14.61 9.47
C PHE A 18 -14.90 15.26 8.63
N SER A 19 -14.59 14.71 7.48
CA SER A 19 -13.55 15.22 6.57
C SER A 19 -12.21 15.50 7.28
N ASN A 20 -11.89 14.71 8.29
CA ASN A 20 -10.60 14.77 8.99
C ASN A 20 -9.73 13.56 8.62
N GLY A 21 -8.45 13.67 8.89
CA GLY A 21 -7.48 12.72 8.41
C GLY A 21 -7.10 13.05 6.96
N ASN A 22 -7.88 12.68 5.98
CA ASN A 22 -7.75 13.00 4.53
C ASN A 22 -6.33 12.87 3.94
N CYS A 23 -5.46 12.14 4.62
CA CYS A 23 -4.10 11.85 4.19
C CYS A 23 -3.96 10.38 3.81
N GLN A 24 -2.95 10.10 3.01
CA GLN A 24 -2.51 8.76 2.69
C GLN A 24 -1.08 8.56 3.18
N PRO A 25 -0.69 7.37 3.58
CA PRO A 25 0.68 7.08 4.03
C PRO A 25 1.63 6.97 2.84
N TYR A 26 1.84 8.08 2.15
CA TYR A 26 2.64 8.10 0.95
C TYR A 26 4.13 7.88 1.20
N THR A 27 4.70 7.01 0.38
CA THR A 27 6.13 6.87 0.16
C THR A 27 6.45 7.40 -1.24
N GLY A 28 7.34 8.38 -1.32
CA GLY A 28 7.67 9.06 -2.58
C GLY A 28 8.82 10.04 -2.41
N VAL A 29 9.50 10.35 -3.50
CA VAL A 29 10.52 11.42 -3.50
C VAL A 29 9.83 12.78 -3.64
N PRO A 30 10.45 13.86 -3.13
CA PRO A 30 9.91 15.21 -3.31
C PRO A 30 9.74 15.52 -4.80
N PHE A 31 8.53 15.94 -5.18
CA PHE A 31 8.17 16.25 -6.57
C PHE A 31 8.30 15.06 -7.55
N GLY A 32 8.26 13.84 -7.03
CA GLY A 32 8.25 12.64 -7.87
C GLY A 32 6.97 12.54 -8.72
N MET A 33 7.08 11.80 -9.82
CA MET A 33 5.95 11.53 -10.71
C MET A 33 5.04 10.43 -10.17
N ASN A 34 5.52 9.66 -9.20
CA ASN A 34 4.79 8.56 -8.60
C ASN A 34 4.91 8.58 -7.08
N TYR A 35 3.79 8.27 -6.44
CA TYR A 35 3.69 8.03 -5.01
C TYR A 35 3.11 6.63 -4.77
N PHE A 36 3.58 5.98 -3.73
CA PHE A 36 3.13 4.64 -3.36
C PHE A 36 2.44 4.70 -2.01
N ALA A 37 1.37 3.93 -1.87
CA ALA A 37 0.67 3.75 -0.62
C ALA A 37 0.23 2.29 -0.45
N PRO A 38 0.19 1.75 0.78
CA PRO A 38 -0.41 0.46 1.01
C PRO A 38 -1.93 0.56 0.92
N GLN A 39 -2.56 -0.51 0.46
CA GLN A 39 -4.00 -0.71 0.61
C GLN A 39 -4.25 -1.70 1.75
N THR A 40 -5.11 -1.34 2.69
CA THR A 40 -5.50 -2.17 3.83
C THR A 40 -6.99 -2.51 3.85
N THR A 41 -7.79 -1.72 3.13
CA THR A 41 -9.24 -1.91 2.99
C THR A 41 -9.70 -1.59 1.58
N ASP A 42 -10.85 -2.10 1.19
CA ASP A 42 -11.54 -1.79 -0.06
C ASP A 42 -12.56 -0.64 0.07
N GLN A 43 -12.66 -0.06 1.27
CA GLN A 43 -13.60 1.02 1.55
C GLN A 43 -13.07 2.37 1.03
N LYS A 44 -13.76 2.92 0.05
CA LYS A 44 -13.46 4.24 -0.51
C LYS A 44 -13.52 5.36 0.54
N GLY A 45 -14.42 5.26 1.52
CA GLY A 45 -14.59 6.27 2.58
C GLY A 45 -13.39 6.45 3.50
N SER A 46 -12.50 5.46 3.59
CA SER A 46 -11.21 5.53 4.29
C SER A 46 -10.04 5.74 3.35
N TRP A 47 -10.28 6.05 2.08
CA TRP A 47 -9.24 6.17 1.04
C TRP A 47 -8.37 4.91 0.90
N TRP A 48 -8.99 3.72 1.08
CA TRP A 48 -8.36 2.39 0.96
C TRP A 48 -7.25 2.10 1.96
N PHE A 49 -7.09 2.92 3.00
CA PHE A 49 -6.15 2.71 4.09
C PHE A 49 -6.72 3.18 5.41
N HIS A 50 -6.53 2.37 6.46
CA HIS A 50 -6.75 2.80 7.83
C HIS A 50 -5.57 2.36 8.71
N PRO A 51 -5.05 3.22 9.61
CA PRO A 51 -3.86 2.92 10.40
C PRO A 51 -4.02 1.76 11.38
N ASP A 52 -5.25 1.46 11.79
CA ASP A 52 -5.58 0.37 12.71
C ASP A 52 -5.92 -0.96 12.00
N ASP A 53 -5.89 -0.99 10.67
CA ASP A 53 -6.12 -2.23 9.93
C ASP A 53 -4.93 -3.19 10.10
N HIS A 54 -5.25 -4.48 10.18
CA HIS A 54 -4.29 -5.57 10.26
C HIS A 54 -4.28 -6.45 8.99
N THR A 55 -4.86 -5.95 7.91
CA THR A 55 -4.93 -6.65 6.62
C THR A 55 -4.24 -5.83 5.55
N PHE A 56 -3.26 -6.42 4.88
CA PHE A 56 -2.59 -5.82 3.74
C PHE A 56 -3.13 -6.42 2.45
N GLN A 57 -3.59 -5.58 1.54
CA GLN A 57 -4.19 -5.97 0.27
C GLN A 57 -3.29 -5.71 -0.94
N GLY A 58 -2.24 -4.93 -0.77
CA GLY A 58 -1.27 -4.62 -1.81
C GLY A 58 -0.79 -3.18 -1.79
N TYR A 59 0.04 -2.85 -2.76
CA TYR A 59 0.56 -1.51 -2.97
C TYR A 59 -0.22 -0.81 -4.07
N ARG A 60 -0.63 0.42 -3.83
CA ARG A 60 -1.16 1.35 -4.84
C ARG A 60 -0.04 2.24 -5.34
N LEU A 61 -0.08 2.52 -6.63
CA LEU A 61 0.74 3.56 -7.26
C LEU A 61 -0.18 4.65 -7.76
N THR A 62 0.17 5.90 -7.48
CA THR A 62 -0.54 7.06 -8.01
C THR A 62 0.41 8.20 -8.37
N HIS A 63 0.09 8.94 -9.41
CA HIS A 63 0.72 10.23 -9.72
C HIS A 63 -0.07 11.40 -9.10
N GLN A 64 -1.27 11.13 -8.59
CA GLN A 64 -2.13 12.09 -7.90
C GLN A 64 -2.10 11.80 -6.40
N PRO A 65 -1.45 12.64 -5.58
CA PRO A 65 -1.42 12.44 -4.13
C PRO A 65 -2.75 12.75 -3.44
N SER A 66 -3.76 13.22 -4.17
CA SER A 66 -5.08 13.50 -3.63
C SER A 66 -6.12 12.48 -4.12
N PRO A 67 -6.70 11.67 -3.23
CA PRO A 67 -7.76 10.73 -3.60
C PRO A 67 -9.08 11.42 -4.01
N TRP A 68 -9.22 12.71 -3.73
CA TRP A 68 -10.39 13.51 -4.09
C TRP A 68 -10.55 13.72 -5.60
N MET A 69 -9.46 13.64 -6.36
CA MET A 69 -9.45 13.92 -7.81
C MET A 69 -10.13 12.81 -8.65
N GLY A 70 -10.42 11.67 -8.06
CA GLY A 70 -11.13 10.58 -8.74
C GLY A 70 -10.26 9.68 -9.62
N ASP A 71 -9.00 9.99 -9.81
CA ASP A 71 -8.04 9.18 -10.57
C ASP A 71 -6.92 8.57 -9.71
N PHE A 72 -7.25 8.28 -8.46
CA PHE A 72 -6.33 7.71 -7.49
C PHE A 72 -6.07 6.24 -7.75
N SER A 73 -4.93 5.95 -8.36
CA SER A 73 -4.42 4.60 -8.62
C SER A 73 -5.25 3.78 -9.63
N TYR A 74 -4.60 3.25 -10.61
CA TYR A 74 -5.22 2.41 -11.65
C TYR A 74 -5.06 0.92 -11.39
N PHE A 75 -4.12 0.54 -10.52
CA PHE A 75 -3.86 -0.84 -10.19
C PHE A 75 -3.30 -1.01 -8.77
N VAL A 76 -3.43 -2.23 -8.27
CA VAL A 76 -2.81 -2.70 -7.04
C VAL A 76 -1.92 -3.88 -7.37
N PHE A 77 -0.72 -3.91 -6.81
CA PHE A 77 0.17 -5.05 -6.90
C PHE A 77 0.46 -5.63 -5.52
N THR A 78 0.38 -6.95 -5.45
CA THR A 78 0.44 -7.68 -4.18
C THR A 78 1.42 -8.84 -4.30
N PRO A 79 2.49 -8.88 -3.47
CA PRO A 79 3.29 -10.09 -3.33
C PRO A 79 2.43 -11.23 -2.78
N ILE A 80 2.51 -12.40 -3.39
CA ILE A 80 1.73 -13.59 -3.03
C ILE A 80 2.62 -14.82 -2.98
N ASN A 81 2.19 -15.84 -2.24
CA ASN A 81 2.82 -17.14 -2.22
C ASN A 81 2.13 -18.07 -3.24
N GLY A 82 2.87 -18.43 -4.29
CA GLY A 82 2.39 -19.37 -5.30
C GLY A 82 1.19 -18.87 -6.13
N LEU A 83 0.41 -19.81 -6.61
CA LEU A 83 -0.80 -19.54 -7.37
C LEU A 83 -2.00 -19.40 -6.45
N LEU A 84 -2.80 -18.38 -6.67
CA LEU A 84 -4.06 -18.22 -5.98
C LEU A 84 -5.12 -19.15 -6.59
N PRO A 85 -5.93 -19.82 -5.77
CA PRO A 85 -7.04 -20.65 -6.26
C PRO A 85 -8.09 -19.81 -7.01
N GLU A 86 -8.27 -18.57 -6.58
CA GLU A 86 -9.11 -17.58 -7.21
C GLU A 86 -8.42 -16.23 -7.18
N ASN A 87 -8.50 -15.48 -8.26
CA ASN A 87 -7.92 -14.14 -8.36
C ASN A 87 -8.80 -13.09 -7.67
N THR A 88 -9.09 -13.29 -6.40
CA THR A 88 -9.90 -12.37 -5.60
C THR A 88 -9.05 -11.58 -4.61
N LEU A 89 -9.56 -10.41 -4.23
CA LEU A 89 -8.95 -9.59 -3.19
C LEU A 89 -8.82 -10.35 -1.88
N PHE A 90 -9.83 -11.14 -1.52
CA PHE A 90 -9.84 -11.94 -0.30
C PHE A 90 -8.71 -12.96 -0.25
N HIS A 91 -8.43 -13.66 -1.35
CA HIS A 91 -7.36 -14.64 -1.40
C HIS A 91 -5.97 -14.03 -1.44
N ALA A 92 -5.84 -12.86 -2.07
CA ALA A 92 -4.57 -12.15 -2.21
C ALA A 92 -4.16 -11.38 -0.94
N GLN A 93 -5.11 -10.97 -0.09
CA GLN A 93 -4.81 -10.21 1.12
C GLN A 93 -4.04 -11.05 2.14
N SER A 94 -3.19 -10.42 2.93
CA SER A 94 -2.42 -11.06 4.00
C SER A 94 -2.58 -10.30 5.30
N SER A 95 -2.48 -11.01 6.42
CA SER A 95 -2.35 -10.33 7.71
C SER A 95 -1.01 -9.63 7.82
N TYR A 96 -1.00 -8.46 8.43
CA TYR A 96 0.21 -7.70 8.77
C TYR A 96 0.04 -6.99 10.11
N ARG A 97 1.15 -6.52 10.68
CA ARG A 97 1.15 -5.66 11.88
C ARG A 97 1.73 -4.31 11.53
N PRO A 98 0.97 -3.23 11.73
CA PRO A 98 1.47 -1.87 11.49
C PRO A 98 2.74 -1.54 12.27
N GLU A 99 2.90 -2.07 13.47
CA GLU A 99 4.04 -1.84 14.37
C GLU A 99 5.33 -2.53 13.89
N GLU A 100 5.20 -3.62 13.13
CA GLU A 100 6.32 -4.38 12.54
C GLU A 100 6.62 -3.93 11.10
N SER A 101 5.91 -2.93 10.61
CA SER A 101 6.04 -2.36 9.29
C SER A 101 6.69 -0.98 9.36
N THR A 102 7.26 -0.51 8.26
CA THR A 102 7.88 0.81 8.20
C THR A 102 7.13 1.69 7.23
N PHE A 103 6.64 2.81 7.72
CA PHE A 103 5.93 3.83 6.95
C PHE A 103 6.77 5.11 6.92
N CYS A 104 7.63 5.24 5.93
CA CYS A 104 8.58 6.34 5.81
C CYS A 104 8.47 6.99 4.42
N PRO A 105 8.72 8.29 4.26
CA PRO A 105 8.73 8.91 2.94
C PRO A 105 9.71 8.26 1.97
N THR A 106 10.84 7.75 2.47
CA THR A 106 11.90 7.17 1.65
C THR A 106 11.75 5.68 1.35
N HIS A 107 10.96 4.97 2.14
CA HIS A 107 10.71 3.55 1.93
C HIS A 107 9.46 3.09 2.69
N LEU A 108 8.83 2.07 2.16
CA LEU A 108 7.67 1.40 2.75
C LEU A 108 8.00 -0.09 2.86
N THR A 109 8.04 -0.61 4.10
CA THR A 109 8.28 -2.04 4.34
C THR A 109 7.05 -2.68 4.99
N ILE A 110 6.56 -3.76 4.40
CA ILE A 110 5.42 -4.53 4.91
C ILE A 110 5.85 -5.98 5.15
N ASN A 111 5.50 -6.50 6.33
CA ASN A 111 5.62 -7.92 6.67
C ASN A 111 4.26 -8.59 6.54
N GLN A 112 4.09 -9.43 5.52
CA GLN A 112 2.90 -10.24 5.29
C GLN A 112 3.00 -11.53 6.11
N LEU A 113 2.35 -11.57 7.27
CA LEU A 113 2.56 -12.63 8.27
C LEU A 113 2.00 -13.97 7.82
N ARG A 114 0.78 -13.97 7.26
CA ARG A 114 0.15 -15.21 6.77
C ARG A 114 1.01 -15.89 5.71
N ASP A 115 1.55 -15.10 4.80
CA ASP A 115 2.23 -15.61 3.62
C ASP A 115 3.75 -15.78 3.82
N GLY A 116 4.30 -15.19 4.90
CA GLY A 116 5.73 -15.21 5.16
C GLY A 116 6.49 -14.46 4.06
N ILE A 117 6.06 -13.23 3.79
CA ILE A 117 6.67 -12.36 2.78
C ILE A 117 7.05 -11.04 3.44
N ARG A 118 8.26 -10.60 3.20
CA ARG A 118 8.68 -9.23 3.53
C ARG A 118 8.93 -8.48 2.23
N SER A 119 8.31 -7.33 2.07
CA SER A 119 8.51 -6.50 0.90
C SER A 119 8.89 -5.09 1.29
N THR A 120 9.87 -4.52 0.57
CA THR A 120 10.35 -3.16 0.78
C THR A 120 10.29 -2.41 -0.55
N LEU A 121 9.56 -1.32 -0.56
CA LEU A 121 9.42 -0.44 -1.70
C LEU A 121 10.22 0.84 -1.46
N ILE A 122 11.09 1.18 -2.42
CA ILE A 122 11.91 2.38 -2.42
C ILE A 122 11.50 3.21 -3.64
N PRO A 123 11.00 4.44 -3.44
CA PRO A 123 10.56 5.29 -4.55
C PRO A 123 11.74 5.92 -5.29
N SER A 124 11.49 6.25 -6.55
CA SER A 124 12.36 7.10 -7.38
C SER A 124 11.53 8.19 -8.06
N MET A 125 12.17 9.06 -8.84
CA MET A 125 11.49 10.16 -9.53
C MET A 125 10.36 9.68 -10.45
N TYR A 126 10.54 8.58 -11.17
CA TYR A 126 9.61 8.10 -12.20
C TYR A 126 9.02 6.72 -11.89
N GLY A 127 9.34 6.13 -10.75
CA GLY A 127 8.89 4.81 -10.40
C GLY A 127 9.39 4.39 -9.03
N GLY A 128 9.72 3.13 -8.86
CA GLY A 128 10.29 2.59 -7.62
C GLY A 128 10.87 1.21 -7.82
N VAL A 129 11.59 0.77 -6.80
CA VAL A 129 12.13 -0.59 -6.71
C VAL A 129 11.40 -1.32 -5.60
N LEU A 130 10.82 -2.46 -5.91
CA LEU A 130 10.22 -3.38 -4.94
C LEU A 130 11.15 -4.58 -4.75
N THR A 131 11.68 -4.72 -3.54
CA THR A 131 12.41 -5.91 -3.12
C THR A 131 11.45 -6.81 -2.33
N ILE A 132 11.43 -8.09 -2.65
CA ILE A 132 10.53 -9.05 -2.00
C ILE A 132 11.34 -10.24 -1.52
N ASP A 133 11.29 -10.50 -0.23
CA ASP A 133 11.87 -11.67 0.42
C ASP A 133 10.74 -12.67 0.68
N TYR A 134 10.82 -13.84 0.05
CA TYR A 134 9.89 -14.94 0.24
C TYR A 134 10.53 -15.97 1.17
N TYR A 135 9.90 -16.19 2.33
CA TYR A 135 10.38 -17.20 3.31
C TYR A 135 9.84 -18.60 3.04
N LYS A 136 8.96 -18.74 2.04
CA LYS A 136 8.43 -20.00 1.54
C LYS A 136 8.89 -20.22 0.10
N ASN A 137 8.81 -21.46 -0.38
CA ASN A 137 9.41 -21.85 -1.67
C ASN A 137 8.68 -21.36 -2.93
N GLU A 138 7.51 -20.77 -2.78
CA GLU A 138 6.70 -20.31 -3.91
C GLU A 138 6.63 -18.78 -3.89
N SER A 139 6.86 -18.17 -5.05
CA SER A 139 6.89 -16.71 -5.19
C SER A 139 5.98 -16.27 -6.32
N GLY A 140 5.28 -15.17 -6.11
CA GLY A 140 4.42 -14.56 -7.12
C GLY A 140 4.17 -13.09 -6.86
N LEU A 141 3.77 -12.38 -7.89
CA LEU A 141 3.33 -11.00 -7.84
C LEU A 141 2.03 -10.85 -8.61
N LEU A 142 0.97 -10.49 -7.91
CA LEU A 142 -0.35 -10.29 -8.49
C LEU A 142 -0.52 -8.82 -8.85
N PHE A 143 -0.91 -8.56 -10.11
CA PHE A 143 -1.37 -7.25 -10.55
C PHE A 143 -2.88 -7.28 -10.74
N ARG A 144 -3.57 -6.33 -10.13
CA ARG A 144 -5.01 -6.14 -10.27
C ARG A 144 -5.28 -4.74 -10.81
N PHE A 145 -5.94 -4.68 -11.95
CA PHE A 145 -6.42 -3.43 -12.51
C PHE A 145 -7.73 -3.03 -11.82
N LEU A 146 -7.78 -1.80 -11.35
CA LEU A 146 -8.97 -1.23 -10.75
C LEU A 146 -9.81 -0.62 -11.86
N VAL A 147 -10.69 -1.43 -12.44
CA VAL A 147 -11.66 -0.92 -13.40
C VAL A 147 -12.75 -0.20 -12.61
N ASN A 148 -12.86 1.10 -12.76
CA ASN A 148 -14.05 1.83 -12.33
C ASN A 148 -15.20 1.40 -13.26
N ILE A 149 -15.98 0.42 -12.84
CA ILE A 149 -17.28 0.16 -13.44
C ILE A 149 -18.20 1.25 -12.88
N ASN A 150 -18.39 2.31 -13.68
CA ASN A 150 -19.40 3.33 -13.42
C ASN A 150 -20.79 2.73 -13.55
#